data_421a25cc52b4893b586ede8aa6f2a760
#
_entry.id   421a25cc52b4893b586ede8aa6f2a760
#
_cell.length_a   1.000
_cell.length_b   1.000
_cell.length_c   1.000
_cell.angle_alpha   90.00
_cell.angle_beta   90.00
_cell.angle_gamma   90.00
#
_symmetry.space_group_name_H-M   'P 1'
#
loop_
_entity.id
_entity.type
_entity.pdbx_description
1 polymer ?
#
loop_
_entity_poly.entity_id
_entity_poly.type
_entity_poly.pdbx_seq_one_letter_code
_entity_poly.pdbx_strand_id
1 'polypeptide(L)'
;MKAATLTPADSADAHAPRLAAEPGARAWVVLITLCFVYVLNFLDRSLLSILAKPIEDSLHISDGQLGLISGLFFAVFYCFISIPVGWIADKTGRVWVLTVACAIWSGATMACGFAANFAQLAAARMTVGFGEAGGVPPSYAIISDYFPSGRRGTALSIYNLGPPIGAALGTAFGASIAAAYSWRDAFIVLGSVGVFAAVLLAFVVREPVRGGLDRPSGGENIKATPSGFRQTIRMFFSKPSLVLAAVGSGVTQIVTYGAGGFTTLFLMREKGMTLEEVAIWSALVVGIGMGAGIFVSGLVIDRFTRRWKQAYALIPAASLTVALPFFIAFVWAPTWQLSLAFLMGPYIFNFFYLSSSVTLVQEEVRPDQRVTSGALLLLIMNLMGMGIGPAFVGEISDFLHASHPHNSLQIALYSLVPFYVIAIAVFLWLARVLRKESLNNGVSP
;
A
#
# COMPACT_ATOMS: atom_id res chain seq x y z
N MET A 1 -28.25 64.63 22.32
CA MET A 1 -27.20 63.88 21.62
C MET A 1 -26.19 63.42 22.66
N LYS A 2 -26.27 62.14 23.09
CA LYS A 2 -25.25 61.52 23.95
C LYS A 2 -24.49 60.51 23.09
N ALA A 3 -23.21 60.75 22.87
CA ALA A 3 -22.32 59.82 22.21
C ALA A 3 -21.99 58.66 23.17
N ALA A 4 -22.30 57.43 22.78
CA ALA A 4 -21.90 56.24 23.53
C ALA A 4 -20.46 55.93 23.16
N THR A 5 -19.56 56.07 24.14
CA THR A 5 -18.16 55.64 24.08
C THR A 5 -18.11 54.12 24.22
N LEU A 6 -17.75 53.43 23.15
CA LEU A 6 -17.41 52.00 23.17
C LEU A 6 -16.12 51.82 23.95
N THR A 7 -16.13 50.99 24.99
CA THR A 7 -14.96 50.60 25.78
C THR A 7 -14.10 49.56 25.02
N PRO A 8 -12.77 49.59 25.15
CA PRO A 8 -11.84 48.69 24.41
C PRO A 8 -11.78 47.23 24.91
N ALA A 9 -12.74 46.80 25.73
CA ALA A 9 -12.69 45.44 26.32
C ALA A 9 -13.31 44.33 25.47
N ASP A 10 -14.02 44.64 24.39
CA ASP A 10 -14.74 43.63 23.57
C ASP A 10 -13.95 43.11 22.38
N SER A 11 -12.71 43.56 22.14
CA SER A 11 -11.90 43.12 20.99
C SER A 11 -10.86 42.06 21.31
N ALA A 12 -10.66 41.67 22.57
CA ALA A 12 -9.60 40.71 22.98
C ALA A 12 -10.02 39.24 22.94
N ASP A 13 -11.33 38.94 22.93
CA ASP A 13 -11.82 37.54 22.96
C ASP A 13 -12.05 36.91 21.58
N ALA A 14 -11.83 37.65 20.49
CA ALA A 14 -12.07 37.16 19.13
C ALA A 14 -10.92 36.30 18.55
N HIS A 15 -9.80 36.14 19.27
CA HIS A 15 -8.61 35.45 18.75
C HIS A 15 -8.10 34.28 19.60
N ALA A 16 -8.88 33.82 20.60
CA ALA A 16 -8.55 32.54 21.22
C ALA A 16 -8.75 31.43 20.20
N PRO A 17 -7.73 30.58 19.89
CA PRO A 17 -7.91 29.44 19.03
C PRO A 17 -8.92 28.51 19.71
N ARG A 18 -10.18 28.51 19.22
CA ARG A 18 -11.15 27.49 19.66
C ARG A 18 -10.50 26.15 19.43
N LEU A 19 -10.18 25.45 20.52
CA LEU A 19 -9.68 24.08 20.50
C LEU A 19 -10.57 23.29 19.53
N ALA A 20 -9.95 22.66 18.53
CA ALA A 20 -10.68 21.85 17.55
C ALA A 20 -11.56 20.87 18.33
N ALA A 21 -12.84 20.81 18.04
CA ALA A 21 -13.77 19.92 18.72
C ALA A 21 -13.17 18.51 18.78
N GLU A 22 -13.13 17.92 19.98
CA GLU A 22 -12.61 16.57 20.11
C GLU A 22 -13.49 15.59 19.34
N PRO A 23 -12.88 14.61 18.64
CA PRO A 23 -13.65 13.60 17.92
C PRO A 23 -14.47 12.79 18.92
N GLY A 24 -15.79 12.74 18.72
CA GLY A 24 -16.68 11.96 19.59
C GLY A 24 -16.31 10.46 19.59
N ALA A 25 -16.73 9.73 20.62
CA ALA A 25 -16.49 8.27 20.74
C ALA A 25 -16.87 7.49 19.48
N ARG A 26 -17.89 7.92 18.77
CA ARG A 26 -18.33 7.31 17.50
C ARG A 26 -17.26 7.40 16.40
N ALA A 27 -16.50 8.50 16.30
CA ALA A 27 -15.44 8.64 15.30
C ALA A 27 -14.35 7.59 15.51
N TRP A 28 -14.01 7.31 16.76
CA TRP A 28 -13.04 6.26 17.11
C TRP A 28 -13.55 4.85 16.80
N VAL A 29 -14.83 4.56 17.07
CA VAL A 29 -15.44 3.26 16.71
C VAL A 29 -15.40 3.07 15.19
N VAL A 30 -15.75 4.10 14.40
CA VAL A 30 -15.65 4.07 12.95
C VAL A 30 -14.20 3.83 12.50
N LEU A 31 -13.24 4.55 13.07
CA LEU A 31 -11.82 4.39 12.73
C LEU A 31 -11.32 2.95 13.01
N ILE A 32 -11.65 2.40 14.17
CA ILE A 32 -11.26 1.02 14.53
C ILE A 32 -11.90 0.02 13.57
N THR A 33 -13.17 0.20 13.22
CA THR A 33 -13.87 -0.68 12.25
C THR A 33 -13.20 -0.60 10.88
N LEU A 34 -12.88 0.60 10.38
CA LEU A 34 -12.19 0.78 9.11
C LEU A 34 -10.76 0.21 9.13
N CYS A 35 -10.04 0.40 10.24
CA CYS A 35 -8.70 -0.19 10.44
C CYS A 35 -8.78 -1.73 10.42
N PHE A 36 -9.76 -2.32 11.10
CA PHE A 36 -9.99 -3.77 11.08
C PHE A 36 -10.26 -4.29 9.66
N VAL A 37 -11.12 -3.61 8.89
CA VAL A 37 -11.38 -3.95 7.48
C VAL A 37 -10.10 -3.84 6.63
N TYR A 38 -9.25 -2.85 6.91
CA TYR A 38 -7.98 -2.69 6.19
C TYR A 38 -6.94 -3.76 6.58
N VAL A 39 -6.93 -4.19 7.85
CA VAL A 39 -6.16 -5.35 8.30
C VAL A 39 -6.60 -6.60 7.55
N LEU A 40 -7.90 -6.87 7.43
CA LEU A 40 -8.43 -8.02 6.69
C LEU A 40 -8.05 -7.98 5.20
N ASN A 41 -8.07 -6.81 4.58
CA ASN A 41 -7.67 -6.62 3.19
C ASN A 41 -6.20 -7.04 2.96
N PHE A 42 -5.27 -6.59 3.81
CA PHE A 42 -3.86 -6.98 3.69
C PHE A 42 -3.57 -8.41 4.12
N LEU A 43 -4.35 -8.92 5.06
CA LEU A 43 -4.31 -10.31 5.46
C LEU A 43 -4.68 -11.22 4.27
N ASP A 44 -5.74 -10.91 3.54
CA ASP A 44 -6.17 -11.64 2.33
C ASP A 44 -5.09 -11.62 1.24
N ARG A 45 -4.49 -10.46 0.99
CA ARG A 45 -3.38 -10.33 0.01
C ARG A 45 -2.20 -11.24 0.34
N SER A 46 -1.90 -11.43 1.62
CA SER A 46 -0.79 -12.25 2.07
C SER A 46 -1.05 -13.74 1.91
N LEU A 47 -2.31 -14.19 1.97
CA LEU A 47 -2.67 -15.62 1.95
C LEU A 47 -2.09 -16.36 0.75
N LEU A 48 -2.22 -15.82 -0.45
CA LEU A 48 -1.80 -16.53 -1.65
C LEU A 48 -0.28 -16.80 -1.67
N SER A 49 0.52 -15.83 -1.24
CA SER A 49 1.97 -15.99 -1.15
C SER A 49 2.39 -17.00 -0.09
N ILE A 50 1.68 -17.01 1.05
CA ILE A 50 1.99 -17.91 2.17
C ILE A 50 1.57 -19.33 1.84
N LEU A 51 0.44 -19.48 1.16
CA LEU A 51 -0.15 -20.75 0.78
C LEU A 51 0.32 -21.24 -0.60
N ALA A 52 1.31 -20.57 -1.22
CA ALA A 52 1.79 -20.87 -2.56
C ALA A 52 2.18 -22.34 -2.72
N LYS A 53 2.98 -22.90 -1.79
CA LYS A 53 3.43 -24.31 -1.85
C LYS A 53 2.26 -25.30 -1.72
N PRO A 54 1.37 -25.23 -0.72
CA PRO A 54 0.20 -26.09 -0.64
C PRO A 54 -0.75 -25.99 -1.86
N ILE A 55 -0.88 -24.80 -2.46
CA ILE A 55 -1.71 -24.59 -3.65
C ILE A 55 -1.07 -25.22 -4.86
N GLU A 56 0.24 -25.01 -5.07
CA GLU A 56 1.04 -25.62 -6.12
C GLU A 56 0.90 -27.15 -6.09
N ASP A 57 1.14 -27.77 -4.93
CA ASP A 57 1.07 -29.21 -4.76
C ASP A 57 -0.33 -29.78 -5.00
N SER A 58 -1.37 -29.02 -4.62
CA SER A 58 -2.79 -29.46 -4.72
C SER A 58 -3.39 -29.28 -6.11
N LEU A 59 -3.07 -28.17 -6.81
CA LEU A 59 -3.64 -27.82 -8.10
C LEU A 59 -2.70 -28.07 -9.27
N HIS A 60 -1.46 -28.50 -9.01
CA HIS A 60 -0.39 -28.75 -9.99
C HIS A 60 -0.18 -27.56 -10.94
N ILE A 61 -0.14 -26.36 -10.36
CA ILE A 61 0.08 -25.11 -11.09
C ILE A 61 1.55 -24.73 -11.07
N SER A 62 2.00 -24.01 -12.11
CA SER A 62 3.39 -23.57 -12.21
C SER A 62 3.64 -22.28 -11.42
N ASP A 63 4.93 -21.94 -11.20
CA ASP A 63 5.35 -20.68 -10.59
C ASP A 63 4.88 -19.47 -11.39
N GLY A 64 4.89 -19.55 -12.74
CA GLY A 64 4.34 -18.52 -13.62
C GLY A 64 2.85 -18.32 -13.40
N GLN A 65 2.08 -19.40 -13.28
CA GLN A 65 0.66 -19.33 -12.96
C GLN A 65 0.41 -18.73 -11.56
N LEU A 66 1.21 -19.11 -10.56
CA LEU A 66 1.18 -18.47 -9.22
C LEU A 66 1.47 -16.97 -9.32
N GLY A 67 2.49 -16.58 -10.06
CA GLY A 67 2.85 -15.18 -10.31
C GLY A 67 1.74 -14.38 -10.97
N LEU A 68 1.05 -14.96 -11.95
CA LEU A 68 -0.09 -14.33 -12.63
C LEU A 68 -1.27 -14.07 -11.67
N ILE A 69 -1.68 -15.06 -10.87
CA ILE A 69 -2.83 -14.92 -9.96
C ILE A 69 -2.51 -14.09 -8.70
N SER A 70 -1.27 -14.08 -8.24
CA SER A 70 -0.84 -13.24 -7.12
C SER A 70 -0.57 -11.79 -7.53
N GLY A 71 -0.20 -11.58 -8.80
CA GLY A 71 0.24 -10.30 -9.35
C GLY A 71 -0.71 -9.72 -10.39
N LEU A 72 -0.48 -10.07 -11.65
CA LEU A 72 -1.07 -9.39 -12.81
C LEU A 72 -2.60 -9.40 -12.80
N PHE A 73 -3.22 -10.56 -12.59
CA PHE A 73 -4.67 -10.68 -12.64
C PHE A 73 -5.35 -9.85 -11.52
N PHE A 74 -4.78 -9.85 -10.33
CA PHE A 74 -5.25 -8.99 -9.25
C PHE A 74 -5.02 -7.50 -9.57
N ALA A 75 -3.80 -7.12 -9.98
CA ALA A 75 -3.40 -5.73 -10.17
C ALA A 75 -4.20 -5.03 -11.27
N VAL A 76 -4.48 -5.70 -12.38
CA VAL A 76 -5.28 -5.14 -13.49
C VAL A 76 -6.66 -4.74 -12.99
N PHE A 77 -7.39 -5.65 -12.36
CA PHE A 77 -8.73 -5.35 -11.86
C PHE A 77 -8.70 -4.30 -10.75
N TYR A 78 -7.79 -4.43 -9.77
CA TYR A 78 -7.63 -3.46 -8.69
C TYR A 78 -7.34 -2.04 -9.22
N CYS A 79 -6.38 -1.89 -10.13
CA CYS A 79 -5.96 -0.58 -10.63
C CYS A 79 -7.02 0.09 -11.51
N PHE A 80 -7.58 -0.63 -12.48
CA PHE A 80 -8.52 -0.03 -13.43
C PHE A 80 -9.91 0.20 -12.83
N ILE A 81 -10.34 -0.64 -11.89
CA ILE A 81 -11.64 -0.51 -11.23
C ILE A 81 -11.63 0.54 -10.11
N SER A 82 -10.48 0.84 -9.50
CA SER A 82 -10.39 1.84 -8.43
C SER A 82 -10.86 3.23 -8.86
N ILE A 83 -10.66 3.62 -10.14
CA ILE A 83 -11.07 4.92 -10.66
C ILE A 83 -12.59 5.05 -10.75
N PRO A 84 -13.33 4.16 -11.46
CA PRO A 84 -14.78 4.24 -11.51
C PRO A 84 -15.45 4.02 -10.16
N VAL A 85 -14.90 3.17 -9.29
CA VAL A 85 -15.46 2.94 -7.95
C VAL A 85 -15.29 4.18 -7.06
N GLY A 86 -14.15 4.87 -7.14
CA GLY A 86 -13.96 6.15 -6.46
C GLY A 86 -15.01 7.19 -6.90
N TRP A 87 -15.26 7.30 -8.20
CA TRP A 87 -16.29 8.20 -8.73
C TRP A 87 -17.73 7.81 -8.30
N ILE A 88 -18.05 6.51 -8.26
CA ILE A 88 -19.34 6.03 -7.75
C ILE A 88 -19.48 6.38 -6.25
N ALA A 89 -18.44 6.18 -5.45
CA ALA A 89 -18.42 6.52 -4.03
C ALA A 89 -18.67 8.02 -3.77
N ASP A 90 -18.14 8.88 -4.63
CA ASP A 90 -18.37 10.32 -4.53
C ASP A 90 -19.80 10.73 -4.90
N LYS A 91 -20.49 9.97 -5.76
CA LYS A 91 -21.88 10.27 -6.19
C LYS A 91 -22.96 9.59 -5.37
N THR A 92 -22.66 8.44 -4.79
CA THR A 92 -23.63 7.65 -4.01
C THR A 92 -23.39 7.79 -2.50
N GLY A 93 -23.03 6.71 -1.83
CA GLY A 93 -22.66 6.65 -0.42
C GLY A 93 -21.33 5.96 -0.27
N ARG A 94 -20.36 6.59 0.39
CA ARG A 94 -19.02 6.04 0.59
C ARG A 94 -19.06 4.78 1.43
N VAL A 95 -19.88 4.78 2.47
CA VAL A 95 -20.06 3.62 3.36
C VAL A 95 -20.68 2.45 2.62
N TRP A 96 -21.70 2.72 1.79
CA TRP A 96 -22.35 1.67 0.99
C TRP A 96 -21.38 1.04 -0.01
N VAL A 97 -20.63 1.86 -0.75
CA VAL A 97 -19.63 1.37 -1.71
C VAL A 97 -18.57 0.52 -1.01
N LEU A 98 -18.03 0.99 0.13
CA LEU A 98 -17.07 0.24 0.92
C LEU A 98 -17.63 -1.09 1.44
N THR A 99 -18.90 -1.09 1.90
CA THR A 99 -19.56 -2.31 2.41
C THR A 99 -19.74 -3.36 1.31
N VAL A 100 -20.24 -2.95 0.15
CA VAL A 100 -20.43 -3.84 -1.01
C VAL A 100 -19.07 -4.34 -1.51
N ALA A 101 -18.08 -3.46 -1.59
CA ALA A 101 -16.72 -3.80 -1.95
C ALA A 101 -16.17 -4.86 -0.98
N CYS A 102 -16.31 -4.64 0.35
CA CYS A 102 -15.89 -5.58 1.38
C CYS A 102 -16.57 -6.94 1.24
N ALA A 103 -17.87 -6.97 1.00
CA ALA A 103 -18.63 -8.21 0.79
C ALA A 103 -18.15 -8.97 -0.46
N ILE A 104 -17.89 -8.25 -1.57
CA ILE A 104 -17.44 -8.85 -2.84
C ILE A 104 -16.06 -9.48 -2.66
N TRP A 105 -15.04 -8.75 -2.16
CA TRP A 105 -13.70 -9.33 -2.05
C TRP A 105 -13.67 -10.47 -1.04
N SER A 106 -14.38 -10.34 0.10
CA SER A 106 -14.40 -11.38 1.13
C SER A 106 -15.12 -12.65 0.65
N GLY A 107 -16.23 -12.49 -0.07
CA GLY A 107 -16.91 -13.61 -0.73
C GLY A 107 -16.04 -14.28 -1.79
N ALA A 108 -15.29 -13.49 -2.56
CA ALA A 108 -14.35 -14.01 -3.54
C ALA A 108 -13.14 -14.69 -2.89
N THR A 109 -12.64 -14.17 -1.76
CA THR A 109 -11.64 -14.86 -0.93
C THR A 109 -12.14 -16.22 -0.47
N MET A 110 -13.36 -16.28 0.07
CA MET A 110 -13.98 -17.55 0.43
C MET A 110 -14.10 -18.50 -0.77
N ALA A 111 -14.46 -17.97 -1.95
CA ALA A 111 -14.54 -18.73 -3.19
C ALA A 111 -13.19 -19.32 -3.63
N CYS A 112 -12.04 -18.67 -3.32
CA CYS A 112 -10.72 -19.24 -3.56
C CYS A 112 -10.55 -20.60 -2.87
N GLY A 113 -11.12 -20.78 -1.68
CA GLY A 113 -11.06 -22.06 -0.94
C GLY A 113 -11.83 -23.21 -1.62
N PHE A 114 -12.80 -22.91 -2.48
CA PHE A 114 -13.55 -23.90 -3.24
C PHE A 114 -12.97 -24.17 -4.64
N ALA A 115 -11.87 -23.50 -5.03
CA ALA A 115 -11.26 -23.67 -6.33
C ALA A 115 -10.71 -25.09 -6.52
N ALA A 116 -11.12 -25.75 -7.59
CA ALA A 116 -10.67 -27.09 -7.97
C ALA A 116 -9.58 -27.06 -9.07
N ASN A 117 -9.34 -25.90 -9.69
CA ASN A 117 -8.36 -25.72 -10.74
C ASN A 117 -7.88 -24.26 -10.83
N PHE A 118 -6.83 -24.05 -11.65
CA PHE A 118 -6.25 -22.72 -11.88
C PHE A 118 -7.26 -21.67 -12.32
N ALA A 119 -8.14 -22.01 -13.28
CA ALA A 119 -9.08 -21.03 -13.86
C ALA A 119 -10.09 -20.52 -12.81
N GLN A 120 -10.58 -21.40 -11.92
CA GLN A 120 -11.47 -21.01 -10.84
C GLN A 120 -10.76 -20.13 -9.81
N LEU A 121 -9.54 -20.50 -9.43
CA LEU A 121 -8.71 -19.70 -8.50
C LEU A 121 -8.39 -18.32 -9.11
N ALA A 122 -8.03 -18.27 -10.38
CA ALA A 122 -7.76 -17.03 -11.11
C ALA A 122 -8.99 -16.12 -11.17
N ALA A 123 -10.17 -16.66 -11.51
CA ALA A 123 -11.42 -15.90 -11.55
C ALA A 123 -11.79 -15.34 -10.17
N ALA A 124 -11.63 -16.13 -9.11
CA ALA A 124 -11.84 -15.69 -7.75
C ALA A 124 -10.87 -14.56 -7.36
N ARG A 125 -9.57 -14.67 -7.69
CA ARG A 125 -8.56 -13.62 -7.42
C ARG A 125 -8.79 -12.34 -8.22
N MET A 126 -9.24 -12.43 -9.48
CA MET A 126 -9.68 -11.26 -10.24
C MET A 126 -10.84 -10.54 -9.55
N THR A 127 -11.81 -11.31 -9.03
CA THR A 127 -12.97 -10.78 -8.28
C THR A 127 -12.55 -10.16 -6.94
N VAL A 128 -11.54 -10.72 -6.26
CA VAL A 128 -10.92 -10.08 -5.08
C VAL A 128 -10.36 -8.72 -5.46
N GLY A 129 -9.54 -8.64 -6.53
CA GLY A 129 -8.98 -7.36 -7.00
C GLY A 129 -10.06 -6.32 -7.35
N PHE A 130 -11.15 -6.77 -7.99
CA PHE A 130 -12.31 -5.92 -8.28
C PHE A 130 -12.94 -5.36 -7.00
N GLY A 131 -13.19 -6.20 -6.00
CA GLY A 131 -13.78 -5.78 -4.72
C GLY A 131 -12.86 -4.85 -3.93
N GLU A 132 -11.59 -5.19 -3.80
CA GLU A 132 -10.62 -4.40 -3.03
C GLU A 132 -10.40 -2.98 -3.59
N ALA A 133 -10.65 -2.76 -4.87
CA ALA A 133 -10.58 -1.44 -5.50
C ALA A 133 -11.47 -0.40 -4.82
N GLY A 134 -12.56 -0.82 -4.17
CA GLY A 134 -13.49 0.03 -3.41
C GLY A 134 -13.12 0.21 -1.94
N GLY A 135 -11.96 -0.26 -1.48
CA GLY A 135 -11.58 -0.23 -0.06
C GLY A 135 -10.99 1.10 0.41
N VAL A 136 -9.81 1.43 -0.06
CA VAL A 136 -8.97 2.51 0.50
C VAL A 136 -9.52 3.92 0.23
N PRO A 137 -9.89 4.31 -1.02
CA PRO A 137 -10.30 5.68 -1.28
C PRO A 137 -11.54 6.12 -0.49
N PRO A 138 -12.64 5.32 -0.41
CA PRO A 138 -13.78 5.67 0.44
C PRO A 138 -13.41 5.75 1.92
N SER A 139 -12.55 4.86 2.42
CA SER A 139 -12.14 4.84 3.83
C SER A 139 -11.42 6.13 4.23
N TYR A 140 -10.48 6.63 3.41
CA TYR A 140 -9.82 7.91 3.66
C TYR A 140 -10.81 9.07 3.70
N ALA A 141 -11.78 9.09 2.80
CA ALA A 141 -12.79 10.13 2.77
C ALA A 141 -13.71 10.07 4.01
N ILE A 142 -14.16 8.87 4.43
CA ILE A 142 -14.96 8.67 5.63
C ILE A 142 -14.20 9.16 6.88
N ILE A 143 -12.92 8.77 7.04
CA ILE A 143 -12.09 9.21 8.17
C ILE A 143 -11.96 10.74 8.17
N SER A 144 -11.73 11.35 7.02
CA SER A 144 -11.60 12.80 6.90
C SER A 144 -12.85 13.55 7.28
N ASP A 145 -14.05 12.98 7.08
CA ASP A 145 -15.33 13.55 7.46
C ASP A 145 -15.69 13.31 8.94
N TYR A 146 -15.12 12.27 9.58
CA TYR A 146 -15.34 11.97 11.01
C TYR A 146 -14.36 12.68 11.95
N PHE A 147 -13.20 13.14 11.44
CA PHE A 147 -12.14 13.75 12.25
C PHE A 147 -11.88 15.20 11.83
N PRO A 148 -11.78 16.14 12.79
CA PRO A 148 -11.43 17.53 12.50
C PRO A 148 -10.00 17.64 11.95
N SER A 149 -9.69 18.69 11.19
CA SER A 149 -8.42 18.90 10.50
C SER A 149 -7.17 18.67 11.39
N GLY A 150 -7.24 19.08 12.67
CA GLY A 150 -6.12 18.90 13.63
C GLY A 150 -5.90 17.47 14.13
N ARG A 151 -6.83 16.52 13.87
CA ARG A 151 -6.75 15.11 14.30
C ARG A 151 -6.77 14.11 13.12
N ARG A 152 -6.99 14.58 11.90
CA ARG A 152 -7.02 13.72 10.69
C ARG A 152 -5.71 12.97 10.47
N GLY A 153 -4.58 13.64 10.64
CA GLY A 153 -3.27 13.02 10.48
C GLY A 153 -3.09 11.81 11.41
N THR A 154 -3.44 11.96 12.68
CA THR A 154 -3.39 10.86 13.67
C THR A 154 -4.34 9.72 13.28
N ALA A 155 -5.58 10.03 12.88
CA ALA A 155 -6.55 9.02 12.49
C ALA A 155 -6.10 8.24 11.24
N LEU A 156 -5.58 8.93 10.24
CA LEU A 156 -5.04 8.29 9.03
C LEU A 156 -3.77 7.46 9.33
N SER A 157 -2.92 7.90 10.26
CA SER A 157 -1.76 7.11 10.70
C SER A 157 -2.19 5.81 11.38
N ILE A 158 -3.20 5.85 12.24
CA ILE A 158 -3.77 4.63 12.87
C ILE A 158 -4.37 3.70 11.81
N TYR A 159 -5.13 4.24 10.86
CA TYR A 159 -5.68 3.45 9.75
C TYR A 159 -4.56 2.77 8.93
N ASN A 160 -3.47 3.49 8.65
CA ASN A 160 -2.33 2.99 7.89
C ASN A 160 -1.44 1.99 8.67
N LEU A 161 -1.74 1.67 9.92
CA LEU A 161 -1.20 0.48 10.60
C LEU A 161 -1.86 -0.83 10.10
N GLY A 162 -2.98 -0.73 9.39
CA GLY A 162 -3.66 -1.90 8.81
C GLY A 162 -2.76 -2.81 7.96
N PRO A 163 -2.03 -2.28 6.96
CA PRO A 163 -1.14 -3.07 6.11
C PRO A 163 -0.10 -3.92 6.85
N PRO A 164 0.77 -3.38 7.72
CA PRO A 164 1.77 -4.19 8.41
C PRO A 164 1.16 -5.20 9.38
N ILE A 165 0.08 -4.81 10.09
CA ILE A 165 -0.64 -5.72 10.98
C ILE A 165 -1.31 -6.83 10.16
N GLY A 166 -2.00 -6.48 9.08
CA GLY A 166 -2.68 -7.44 8.21
C GLY A 166 -1.71 -8.43 7.55
N ALA A 167 -0.55 -7.97 7.07
CA ALA A 167 0.46 -8.83 6.50
C ALA A 167 1.03 -9.82 7.54
N ALA A 168 1.35 -9.35 8.74
CA ALA A 168 1.87 -10.20 9.81
C ALA A 168 0.82 -11.23 10.28
N LEU A 169 -0.43 -10.79 10.53
CA LEU A 169 -1.52 -11.68 10.93
C LEU A 169 -1.89 -12.65 9.81
N GLY A 170 -1.86 -12.20 8.54
CA GLY A 170 -2.10 -13.06 7.39
C GLY A 170 -1.07 -14.18 7.30
N THR A 171 0.21 -13.84 7.52
CA THR A 171 1.27 -14.84 7.58
C THR A 171 1.05 -15.82 8.73
N ALA A 172 0.81 -15.32 9.94
CA ALA A 172 0.65 -16.16 11.12
C ALA A 172 -0.58 -17.06 11.02
N PHE A 173 -1.76 -16.49 10.82
CA PHE A 173 -3.02 -17.26 10.79
C PHE A 173 -3.19 -18.09 9.53
N GLY A 174 -2.80 -17.55 8.35
CA GLY A 174 -2.88 -18.30 7.10
C GLY A 174 -2.05 -19.58 7.14
N ALA A 175 -0.78 -19.46 7.56
CA ALA A 175 0.09 -20.62 7.71
C ALA A 175 -0.38 -21.58 8.82
N SER A 176 -0.83 -21.07 9.98
CA SER A 176 -1.31 -21.90 11.09
C SER A 176 -2.57 -22.72 10.73
N ILE A 177 -3.55 -22.08 10.06
CA ILE A 177 -4.77 -22.79 9.63
C ILE A 177 -4.42 -23.83 8.56
N ALA A 178 -3.56 -23.48 7.61
CA ALA A 178 -3.17 -24.41 6.55
C ALA A 178 -2.32 -25.59 7.07
N ALA A 179 -1.49 -25.37 8.08
CA ALA A 179 -0.73 -26.45 8.74
C ALA A 179 -1.63 -27.40 9.54
N ALA A 180 -2.66 -26.85 10.20
CA ALA A 180 -3.57 -27.66 11.03
C ALA A 180 -4.67 -28.38 10.22
N TYR A 181 -5.13 -27.79 9.12
CA TYR A 181 -6.25 -28.26 8.30
C TYR A 181 -5.85 -28.32 6.82
N SER A 182 -6.17 -27.27 6.04
CA SER A 182 -5.79 -27.17 4.64
C SER A 182 -5.68 -25.71 4.18
N TRP A 183 -5.05 -25.46 3.04
CA TRP A 183 -5.02 -24.13 2.42
C TRP A 183 -6.43 -23.63 2.05
N ARG A 184 -7.34 -24.54 1.72
CA ARG A 184 -8.74 -24.21 1.41
C ARG A 184 -9.46 -23.65 2.63
N ASP A 185 -9.26 -24.28 3.78
CA ASP A 185 -9.88 -23.83 5.05
C ASP A 185 -9.38 -22.45 5.44
N ALA A 186 -8.10 -22.11 5.18
CA ALA A 186 -7.58 -20.77 5.43
C ALA A 186 -8.35 -19.70 4.63
N PHE A 187 -8.59 -19.92 3.34
CA PHE A 187 -9.39 -19.01 2.51
C PHE A 187 -10.85 -18.94 2.95
N ILE A 188 -11.47 -20.07 3.27
CA ILE A 188 -12.87 -20.12 3.71
C ILE A 188 -13.06 -19.39 5.03
N VAL A 189 -12.21 -19.68 6.03
CA VAL A 189 -12.30 -19.03 7.35
C VAL A 189 -12.10 -17.52 7.23
N LEU A 190 -11.02 -17.08 6.54
CA LEU A 190 -10.70 -15.68 6.46
C LEU A 190 -11.70 -14.90 5.57
N GLY A 191 -12.16 -15.50 4.49
CA GLY A 191 -13.25 -14.94 3.69
C GLY A 191 -14.55 -14.80 4.48
N SER A 192 -14.89 -15.79 5.31
CA SER A 192 -16.07 -15.73 6.18
C SER A 192 -15.97 -14.60 7.23
N VAL A 193 -14.80 -14.42 7.85
CA VAL A 193 -14.52 -13.29 8.76
C VAL A 193 -14.70 -11.97 8.03
N GLY A 194 -14.23 -11.87 6.78
CA GLY A 194 -14.38 -10.67 5.95
C GLY A 194 -15.85 -10.37 5.58
N VAL A 195 -16.65 -11.40 5.26
CA VAL A 195 -18.12 -11.24 5.04
C VAL A 195 -18.79 -10.75 6.31
N PHE A 196 -18.44 -11.28 7.47
CA PHE A 196 -18.95 -10.79 8.77
C PHE A 196 -18.51 -9.33 9.00
N ALA A 197 -17.29 -8.96 8.67
CA ALA A 197 -16.80 -7.58 8.75
C ALA A 197 -17.59 -6.64 7.84
N ALA A 198 -18.01 -7.08 6.64
CA ALA A 198 -18.85 -6.27 5.75
C ALA A 198 -20.23 -6.01 6.38
N VAL A 199 -20.83 -7.03 7.03
CA VAL A 199 -22.09 -6.87 7.77
C VAL A 199 -21.89 -5.90 8.94
N LEU A 200 -20.83 -6.06 9.73
CA LEU A 200 -20.49 -5.15 10.84
C LEU A 200 -20.33 -3.71 10.35
N LEU A 201 -19.66 -3.51 9.23
CA LEU A 201 -19.44 -2.19 8.62
C LEU A 201 -20.77 -1.53 8.26
N ALA A 202 -21.72 -2.27 7.67
CA ALA A 202 -23.04 -1.78 7.32
C ALA A 202 -23.85 -1.25 8.51
N PHE A 203 -23.71 -1.89 9.68
CA PHE A 203 -24.45 -1.49 10.88
C PHE A 203 -23.74 -0.45 11.74
N VAL A 204 -22.41 -0.49 11.82
CA VAL A 204 -21.62 0.36 12.71
C VAL A 204 -21.30 1.70 12.07
N VAL A 205 -20.91 1.71 10.78
CA VAL A 205 -20.47 2.92 10.11
C VAL A 205 -21.67 3.58 9.43
N ARG A 206 -22.00 4.80 9.87
CA ARG A 206 -23.02 5.62 9.20
C ARG A 206 -22.34 6.56 8.21
N GLU A 207 -23.05 6.91 7.13
CA GLU A 207 -22.57 7.90 6.17
C GLU A 207 -22.35 9.25 6.87
N PRO A 208 -21.12 9.80 6.85
CA PRO A 208 -20.85 11.10 7.46
C PRO A 208 -21.41 12.24 6.61
N VAL A 209 -21.67 13.39 7.24
CA VAL A 209 -21.95 14.62 6.51
C VAL A 209 -20.65 15.07 5.84
N ARG A 210 -20.64 15.12 4.52
CA ARG A 210 -19.45 15.46 3.72
C ARG A 210 -18.97 16.87 4.03
N GLY A 211 -17.68 17.00 4.42
CA GLY A 211 -17.09 18.28 4.78
C GLY A 211 -17.68 18.94 6.03
N GLY A 212 -18.53 18.23 6.79
CA GLY A 212 -19.24 18.81 7.93
C GLY A 212 -18.34 19.33 9.07
N LEU A 213 -17.09 18.86 9.12
CA LEU A 213 -16.07 19.32 10.08
C LEU A 213 -15.04 20.27 9.45
N ASP A 214 -15.16 20.60 8.16
CA ASP A 214 -14.32 21.60 7.53
C ASP A 214 -14.84 22.98 7.91
N ARG A 215 -13.97 23.87 8.44
CA ARG A 215 -14.33 25.24 8.72
C ARG A 215 -14.78 25.91 7.41
N PRO A 216 -15.87 26.71 7.42
CA PRO A 216 -16.05 27.68 6.36
C PRO A 216 -14.80 28.56 6.35
N SER A 217 -13.99 28.44 5.33
CA SER A 217 -12.85 29.33 5.14
C SER A 217 -13.43 30.72 4.92
N GLY A 218 -13.49 31.54 5.98
CA GLY A 218 -13.81 32.97 5.94
C GLY A 218 -12.68 33.78 5.31
N GLY A 219 -12.17 33.33 4.20
CA GLY A 219 -11.23 34.01 3.33
C GLY A 219 -11.73 33.80 1.91
N GLU A 220 -11.74 34.87 1.14
CA GLU A 220 -12.21 34.95 -0.23
C GLU A 220 -11.99 33.65 -1.00
N ASN A 221 -13.10 33.06 -1.42
CA ASN A 221 -13.10 32.04 -2.46
C ASN A 221 -12.43 32.62 -3.71
N ILE A 222 -11.11 32.54 -3.79
CA ILE A 222 -10.47 32.52 -5.09
C ILE A 222 -10.99 31.23 -5.72
N LYS A 223 -12.08 31.38 -6.50
CA LYS A 223 -12.62 30.36 -7.39
C LYS A 223 -11.56 30.07 -8.45
N ALA A 224 -10.45 29.45 -8.04
CA ALA A 224 -9.57 28.78 -8.99
C ALA A 224 -10.45 27.70 -9.63
N THR A 225 -10.78 27.88 -10.90
CA THR A 225 -11.50 26.90 -11.69
C THR A 225 -10.79 25.56 -11.48
N PRO A 226 -11.47 24.53 -10.93
CA PRO A 226 -10.80 23.26 -10.66
C PRO A 226 -10.15 22.75 -11.94
N SER A 227 -8.87 22.42 -11.90
CA SER A 227 -8.19 21.85 -13.07
C SER A 227 -8.89 20.58 -13.49
N GLY A 228 -9.28 20.50 -14.76
CA GLY A 228 -9.93 19.32 -15.31
C GLY A 228 -9.03 18.09 -15.20
N PHE A 229 -9.62 16.90 -15.01
CA PHE A 229 -8.91 15.63 -14.91
C PHE A 229 -7.85 15.44 -16.02
N ARG A 230 -8.20 15.70 -17.28
CA ARG A 230 -7.28 15.62 -18.42
C ARG A 230 -6.10 16.60 -18.33
N GLN A 231 -6.33 17.79 -17.79
CA GLN A 231 -5.30 18.79 -17.58
C GLN A 231 -4.28 18.34 -16.52
N THR A 232 -4.78 17.75 -15.42
CA THR A 232 -3.92 17.19 -14.34
C THR A 232 -3.07 16.03 -14.85
N ILE A 233 -3.63 15.11 -15.63
CA ILE A 233 -2.88 14.02 -16.27
C ILE A 233 -1.77 14.60 -17.14
N ARG A 234 -2.09 15.53 -18.04
CA ARG A 234 -1.10 16.16 -18.92
C ARG A 234 0.02 16.87 -18.12
N MET A 235 -0.36 17.58 -17.07
CA MET A 235 0.59 18.26 -16.17
C MET A 235 1.49 17.22 -15.48
N PHE A 236 0.92 16.13 -14.95
CA PHE A 236 1.70 15.08 -14.26
C PHE A 236 2.79 14.50 -15.17
N PHE A 237 2.44 14.10 -16.38
CA PHE A 237 3.39 13.53 -17.34
C PHE A 237 4.32 14.56 -17.98
N SER A 238 4.02 15.86 -17.91
CA SER A 238 4.90 16.92 -18.40
C SER A 238 5.99 17.32 -17.39
N LYS A 239 5.87 16.93 -16.11
CA LYS A 239 6.87 17.19 -15.07
C LYS A 239 7.79 15.99 -14.87
N PRO A 240 9.09 16.10 -15.27
CA PRO A 240 10.05 14.99 -15.11
C PRO A 240 10.19 14.50 -13.67
N SER A 241 10.10 15.42 -12.67
CA SER A 241 10.16 15.06 -11.26
C SER A 241 9.04 14.10 -10.83
N LEU A 242 7.79 14.32 -11.29
CA LEU A 242 6.66 13.46 -10.96
C LEU A 242 6.76 12.08 -11.66
N VAL A 243 7.14 12.08 -12.94
CA VAL A 243 7.30 10.84 -13.71
C VAL A 243 8.43 9.98 -13.14
N LEU A 244 9.60 10.58 -12.83
CA LEU A 244 10.71 9.83 -12.25
C LEU A 244 10.39 9.31 -10.85
N ALA A 245 9.65 10.05 -10.02
CA ALA A 245 9.18 9.56 -8.73
C ALA A 245 8.24 8.35 -8.90
N ALA A 246 7.31 8.40 -9.84
CA ALA A 246 6.39 7.30 -10.11
C ALA A 246 7.11 6.06 -10.66
N VAL A 247 8.02 6.23 -11.63
CA VAL A 247 8.79 5.14 -12.23
C VAL A 247 9.75 4.52 -11.22
N GLY A 248 10.52 5.34 -10.48
CA GLY A 248 11.45 4.85 -9.45
C GLY A 248 10.73 4.04 -8.37
N SER A 249 9.58 4.54 -7.93
CA SER A 249 8.72 3.83 -6.98
C SER A 249 8.15 2.55 -7.57
N GLY A 250 7.69 2.58 -8.83
CA GLY A 250 7.18 1.40 -9.53
C GLY A 250 8.21 0.30 -9.69
N VAL A 251 9.45 0.66 -10.09
CA VAL A 251 10.56 -0.29 -10.19
C VAL A 251 10.93 -0.87 -8.82
N THR A 252 10.91 -0.06 -7.76
CA THR A 252 11.11 -0.56 -6.39
C THR A 252 10.01 -1.53 -5.98
N GLN A 253 8.77 -1.26 -6.36
CA GLN A 253 7.65 -2.17 -6.09
C GLN A 253 7.74 -3.49 -6.87
N ILE A 254 8.32 -3.51 -8.10
CA ILE A 254 8.60 -4.77 -8.82
C ILE A 254 9.43 -5.70 -7.93
N VAL A 255 10.48 -5.17 -7.31
CA VAL A 255 11.31 -5.94 -6.39
C VAL A 255 10.53 -6.38 -5.15
N THR A 256 9.82 -5.44 -4.51
CA THR A 256 9.12 -5.71 -3.25
C THR A 256 8.02 -6.75 -3.42
N TYR A 257 7.16 -6.62 -4.44
CA TYR A 257 6.08 -7.58 -4.70
C TYR A 257 6.57 -8.86 -5.37
N GLY A 258 7.59 -8.78 -6.25
CA GLY A 258 8.20 -9.96 -6.85
C GLY A 258 8.84 -10.87 -5.80
N ALA A 259 9.67 -10.29 -4.93
CA ALA A 259 10.24 -11.04 -3.80
C ALA A 259 9.16 -11.50 -2.82
N GLY A 260 8.24 -10.59 -2.41
CA GLY A 260 7.18 -10.89 -1.44
C GLY A 260 6.27 -12.03 -1.90
N GLY A 261 5.95 -12.11 -3.19
CA GLY A 261 5.12 -13.17 -3.77
C GLY A 261 5.73 -14.58 -3.65
N PHE A 262 7.05 -14.67 -3.69
CA PHE A 262 7.76 -15.95 -3.74
C PHE A 262 8.66 -16.24 -2.53
N THR A 263 8.81 -15.30 -1.58
CA THR A 263 9.67 -15.49 -0.40
C THR A 263 9.31 -16.75 0.39
N THR A 264 8.02 -16.95 0.68
CA THR A 264 7.56 -18.12 1.45
C THR A 264 7.79 -19.40 0.68
N LEU A 265 7.45 -19.43 -0.61
CA LEU A 265 7.69 -20.60 -1.46
C LEU A 265 9.17 -20.94 -1.56
N PHE A 266 10.05 -19.94 -1.71
CA PHE A 266 11.50 -20.10 -1.72
C PHE A 266 12.03 -20.68 -0.40
N LEU A 267 11.59 -20.14 0.74
CA LEU A 267 12.00 -20.62 2.05
C LEU A 267 11.52 -22.06 2.32
N MET A 268 10.32 -22.42 1.86
CA MET A 268 9.81 -23.77 2.01
C MET A 268 10.45 -24.76 1.03
N ARG A 269 10.49 -24.43 -0.26
CA ARG A 269 10.95 -25.35 -1.33
C ARG A 269 12.47 -25.55 -1.33
N GLU A 270 13.25 -24.46 -1.19
CA GLU A 270 14.69 -24.49 -1.38
C GLU A 270 15.50 -24.39 -0.08
N LYS A 271 14.88 -23.94 1.02
CA LYS A 271 15.53 -23.83 2.32
C LYS A 271 14.97 -24.78 3.39
N GLY A 272 13.92 -25.55 3.05
CA GLY A 272 13.34 -26.57 3.92
C GLY A 272 12.58 -26.03 5.13
N MET A 273 12.08 -24.77 5.08
CA MET A 273 11.27 -24.20 6.14
C MET A 273 9.88 -24.84 6.16
N THR A 274 9.38 -25.19 7.32
CA THR A 274 8.02 -25.74 7.48
C THR A 274 6.98 -24.62 7.52
N LEU A 275 5.72 -24.98 7.25
CA LEU A 275 4.62 -24.01 7.30
C LEU A 275 4.38 -23.47 8.73
N GLU A 276 4.65 -24.27 9.75
CA GLU A 276 4.59 -23.85 11.16
C GLU A 276 5.67 -22.82 11.50
N GLU A 277 6.89 -23.04 11.00
CA GLU A 277 7.98 -22.07 11.15
C GLU A 277 7.68 -20.75 10.41
N VAL A 278 7.05 -20.81 9.22
CA VAL A 278 6.56 -19.65 8.48
C VAL A 278 5.57 -18.86 9.32
N ALA A 279 4.62 -19.54 9.96
CA ALA A 279 3.58 -18.90 10.77
C ALA A 279 4.17 -18.02 11.89
N ILE A 280 5.29 -18.41 12.46
CA ILE A 280 5.92 -17.70 13.58
C ILE A 280 6.99 -16.72 13.06
N TRP A 281 8.01 -17.25 12.39
CA TRP A 281 9.22 -16.49 12.10
C TRP A 281 9.04 -15.49 10.94
N SER A 282 8.36 -15.90 9.87
CA SER A 282 8.10 -14.99 8.75
C SER A 282 7.11 -13.89 9.16
N ALA A 283 6.10 -14.20 10.00
CA ALA A 283 5.18 -13.20 10.50
C ALA A 283 5.89 -12.12 11.33
N LEU A 284 6.85 -12.51 12.19
CA LEU A 284 7.66 -11.58 12.97
C LEU A 284 8.52 -10.68 12.07
N VAL A 285 9.20 -11.27 11.08
CA VAL A 285 10.06 -10.53 10.15
C VAL A 285 9.24 -9.53 9.32
N VAL A 286 8.09 -9.96 8.79
CA VAL A 286 7.18 -9.09 8.04
C VAL A 286 6.63 -7.96 8.92
N GLY A 287 6.07 -8.30 10.07
CA GLY A 287 5.44 -7.32 10.96
C GLY A 287 6.42 -6.28 11.49
N ILE A 288 7.56 -6.73 12.03
CA ILE A 288 8.57 -5.84 12.60
C ILE A 288 9.29 -5.07 11.47
N GLY A 289 9.73 -5.77 10.42
CA GLY A 289 10.51 -5.16 9.35
C GLY A 289 9.73 -4.10 8.58
N MET A 290 8.52 -4.45 8.13
CA MET A 290 7.66 -3.52 7.39
C MET A 290 7.19 -2.35 8.28
N GLY A 291 6.77 -2.64 9.52
CA GLY A 291 6.34 -1.62 10.48
C GLY A 291 7.47 -0.64 10.81
N ALA A 292 8.66 -1.14 11.15
CA ALA A 292 9.84 -0.32 11.41
C ALA A 292 10.25 0.48 10.17
N GLY A 293 10.23 -0.14 8.99
CA GLY A 293 10.59 0.50 7.73
C GLY A 293 9.70 1.71 7.42
N ILE A 294 8.38 1.54 7.49
CA ILE A 294 7.42 2.62 7.23
C ILE A 294 7.59 3.75 8.27
N PHE A 295 7.71 3.42 9.56
CA PHE A 295 7.86 4.40 10.62
C PHE A 295 9.17 5.19 10.51
N VAL A 296 10.30 4.49 10.38
CA VAL A 296 11.62 5.11 10.28
C VAL A 296 11.73 5.95 9.00
N SER A 297 11.15 5.48 7.88
CA SER A 297 11.16 6.24 6.63
C SER A 297 10.50 7.60 6.76
N GLY A 298 9.35 7.67 7.42
CA GLY A 298 8.65 8.94 7.68
C GLY A 298 9.50 9.91 8.48
N LEU A 299 10.09 9.45 9.59
CA LEU A 299 10.95 10.29 10.44
C LEU A 299 12.19 10.82 9.70
N VAL A 300 12.85 9.96 8.91
CA VAL A 300 14.04 10.33 8.14
C VAL A 300 13.69 11.35 7.07
N ILE A 301 12.62 11.11 6.32
CA ILE A 301 12.16 12.00 5.26
C ILE A 301 11.80 13.37 5.84
N ASP A 302 10.96 13.45 6.86
CA ASP A 302 10.56 14.71 7.49
C ASP A 302 11.74 15.53 8.02
N ARG A 303 12.79 14.87 8.52
CA ARG A 303 13.99 15.54 9.02
C ARG A 303 14.84 16.16 7.92
N PHE A 304 15.03 15.43 6.80
CA PHE A 304 16.00 15.84 5.77
C PHE A 304 15.35 16.70 4.67
N THR A 305 14.08 16.49 4.32
CA THR A 305 13.40 17.26 3.28
C THR A 305 13.17 18.72 3.67
N ARG A 306 13.10 19.03 4.97
CA ARG A 306 13.08 20.41 5.48
C ARG A 306 14.34 21.19 5.12
N ARG A 307 15.45 20.52 4.85
CA ARG A 307 16.73 21.17 4.53
C ARG A 307 17.01 21.21 3.04
N TRP A 308 16.71 20.12 2.32
CA TRP A 308 17.00 20.01 0.88
C TRP A 308 15.95 19.15 0.18
N LYS A 309 15.43 19.71 -0.90
CA LYS A 309 14.41 19.06 -1.73
C LYS A 309 14.91 17.75 -2.37
N GLN A 310 16.21 17.66 -2.65
CA GLN A 310 16.84 16.45 -3.21
C GLN A 310 16.74 15.23 -2.28
N ALA A 311 16.50 15.44 -0.98
CA ALA A 311 16.32 14.36 -0.01
C ALA A 311 15.17 13.41 -0.41
N TYR A 312 14.14 13.92 -1.09
CA TYR A 312 13.05 13.08 -1.63
C TYR A 312 13.53 12.01 -2.61
N ALA A 313 14.68 12.17 -3.21
CA ALA A 313 15.27 11.20 -4.13
C ALA A 313 16.50 10.49 -3.55
N LEU A 314 17.34 11.21 -2.79
CA LEU A 314 18.58 10.65 -2.25
C LEU A 314 18.31 9.63 -1.13
N ILE A 315 17.27 9.84 -0.31
CA ILE A 315 16.93 8.91 0.78
C ILE A 315 16.48 7.56 0.22
N PRO A 316 15.53 7.45 -0.73
CA PRO A 316 15.21 6.19 -1.38
C PRO A 316 16.42 5.54 -2.08
N ALA A 317 17.24 6.32 -2.79
CA ALA A 317 18.44 5.79 -3.43
C ALA A 317 19.40 5.15 -2.41
N ALA A 318 19.68 5.85 -1.31
CA ALA A 318 20.54 5.36 -0.24
C ALA A 318 19.94 4.11 0.45
N SER A 319 18.64 4.13 0.77
CA SER A 319 17.97 2.99 1.40
C SER A 319 18.00 1.74 0.52
N LEU A 320 17.77 1.86 -0.79
CA LEU A 320 17.86 0.75 -1.73
C LEU A 320 19.29 0.25 -1.90
N THR A 321 20.29 1.15 -1.85
CA THR A 321 21.71 0.77 -1.86
C THR A 321 22.07 -0.06 -0.63
N VAL A 322 21.51 0.25 0.53
CA VAL A 322 21.65 -0.56 1.74
C VAL A 322 20.85 -1.86 1.66
N ALA A 323 19.62 -1.83 1.13
CA ALA A 323 18.77 -3.01 0.99
C ALA A 323 19.37 -4.09 0.08
N LEU A 324 20.04 -3.68 -1.00
CA LEU A 324 20.58 -4.60 -2.03
C LEU A 324 21.51 -5.68 -1.48
N PRO A 325 22.57 -5.39 -0.70
CA PRO A 325 23.44 -6.44 -0.16
C PRO A 325 22.68 -7.38 0.80
N PHE A 326 21.72 -6.86 1.58
CA PHE A 326 20.87 -7.69 2.42
C PHE A 326 19.98 -8.62 1.59
N PHE A 327 19.44 -8.13 0.47
CA PHE A 327 18.64 -8.92 -0.44
C PHE A 327 19.48 -10.05 -1.10
N ILE A 328 20.70 -9.75 -1.55
CA ILE A 328 21.61 -10.75 -2.10
C ILE A 328 21.95 -11.79 -1.03
N ALA A 329 22.25 -11.36 0.20
CA ALA A 329 22.56 -12.25 1.31
C ALA A 329 21.35 -13.12 1.71
N PHE A 330 20.12 -12.57 1.68
CA PHE A 330 18.88 -13.31 1.89
C PHE A 330 18.73 -14.48 0.94
N VAL A 331 18.95 -14.24 -0.36
CA VAL A 331 18.81 -15.27 -1.39
C VAL A 331 19.98 -16.30 -1.32
N TRP A 332 21.19 -15.83 -0.99
CA TRP A 332 22.39 -16.67 -0.89
C TRP A 332 22.43 -17.56 0.35
N ALA A 333 21.87 -17.13 1.47
CA ALA A 333 22.00 -17.78 2.77
C ALA A 333 21.70 -19.29 2.72
N PRO A 334 22.54 -20.13 3.32
CA PRO A 334 22.41 -21.59 3.22
C PRO A 334 21.23 -22.15 4.04
N THR A 335 20.75 -21.44 5.06
CA THR A 335 19.68 -21.87 5.94
C THR A 335 18.55 -20.85 5.97
N TRP A 336 17.31 -21.29 6.23
CA TRP A 336 16.17 -20.41 6.31
C TRP A 336 16.30 -19.37 7.43
N GLN A 337 16.95 -19.70 8.57
CA GLN A 337 17.17 -18.78 9.68
C GLN A 337 18.02 -17.59 9.27
N LEU A 338 19.15 -17.84 8.58
CA LEU A 338 20.00 -16.77 8.05
C LEU A 338 19.29 -16.00 6.92
N SER A 339 18.52 -16.68 6.06
CA SER A 339 17.70 -16.03 5.05
C SER A 339 16.74 -15.04 5.68
N LEU A 340 16.00 -15.43 6.71
CA LEU A 340 15.07 -14.54 7.41
C LEU A 340 15.77 -13.36 8.11
N ALA A 341 16.93 -13.61 8.71
CA ALA A 341 17.72 -12.54 9.34
C ALA A 341 18.13 -11.47 8.32
N PHE A 342 18.60 -11.89 7.14
CA PHE A 342 18.94 -10.96 6.06
C PHE A 342 17.73 -10.32 5.41
N LEU A 343 16.58 -11.01 5.33
CA LEU A 343 15.34 -10.49 4.77
C LEU A 343 14.79 -9.28 5.55
N MET A 344 15.13 -9.13 6.84
CA MET A 344 14.80 -7.97 7.64
C MET A 344 15.28 -6.66 6.99
N GLY A 345 16.46 -6.66 6.36
CA GLY A 345 17.02 -5.49 5.67
C GLY A 345 16.08 -4.98 4.55
N PRO A 346 15.75 -5.78 3.53
CA PRO A 346 14.77 -5.40 2.52
C PRO A 346 13.42 -4.95 3.08
N TYR A 347 12.87 -5.62 4.09
CA TYR A 347 11.60 -5.19 4.70
C TYR A 347 11.70 -3.83 5.39
N ILE A 348 12.84 -3.44 5.94
CA ILE A 348 13.03 -2.10 6.52
C ILE A 348 13.28 -1.06 5.41
N PHE A 349 14.24 -1.32 4.53
CA PHE A 349 14.79 -0.28 3.65
C PHE A 349 14.02 -0.10 2.33
N ASN A 350 13.31 -1.12 1.82
CA ASN A 350 12.55 -0.98 0.57
C ASN A 350 11.36 -0.03 0.67
N PHE A 351 10.83 0.28 1.88
CA PHE A 351 9.63 1.13 2.02
C PHE A 351 9.90 2.63 2.06
N PHE A 352 11.16 3.05 2.06
CA PHE A 352 11.52 4.47 2.14
C PHE A 352 11.03 5.30 0.94
N TYR A 353 10.91 4.69 -0.24
CA TYR A 353 10.38 5.36 -1.42
C TYR A 353 8.92 5.82 -1.25
N LEU A 354 8.10 5.08 -0.49
CA LEU A 354 6.67 5.33 -0.41
C LEU A 354 6.36 6.71 0.18
N SER A 355 6.84 6.97 1.40
CA SER A 355 6.66 8.27 2.06
C SER A 355 7.29 9.40 1.23
N SER A 356 8.48 9.15 0.66
CA SER A 356 9.22 10.12 -0.13
C SER A 356 8.46 10.54 -1.39
N SER A 357 8.03 9.58 -2.22
CA SER A 357 7.38 9.87 -3.49
C SER A 357 5.98 10.44 -3.32
N VAL A 358 5.23 9.96 -2.32
CA VAL A 358 3.90 10.50 -2.00
C VAL A 358 4.01 11.96 -1.58
N THR A 359 4.94 12.28 -0.65
CA THR A 359 5.11 13.67 -0.18
C THR A 359 5.61 14.58 -1.31
N LEU A 360 6.59 14.14 -2.10
CA LEU A 360 7.09 14.90 -3.24
C LEU A 360 5.95 15.26 -4.22
N VAL A 361 5.11 14.29 -4.58
CA VAL A 361 3.98 14.54 -5.48
C VAL A 361 3.00 15.55 -4.87
N GLN A 362 2.71 15.45 -3.58
CA GLN A 362 1.79 16.39 -2.90
C GLN A 362 2.34 17.82 -2.82
N GLU A 363 3.67 17.99 -2.74
CA GLU A 363 4.31 19.31 -2.70
C GLU A 363 4.47 19.93 -4.10
N GLU A 364 4.70 19.10 -5.13
CA GLU A 364 4.96 19.57 -6.50
C GLU A 364 3.70 20.01 -7.25
N VAL A 365 2.53 19.67 -6.77
CA VAL A 365 1.27 19.94 -7.46
C VAL A 365 0.40 20.93 -6.69
N ARG A 366 -0.48 21.63 -7.40
CA ARG A 366 -1.44 22.54 -6.80
C ARG A 366 -2.45 21.77 -5.94
N PRO A 367 -3.04 22.41 -4.91
CA PRO A 367 -3.99 21.75 -4.01
C PRO A 367 -5.16 21.05 -4.73
N ASP A 368 -5.67 21.64 -5.81
CA ASP A 368 -6.75 21.10 -6.63
C ASP A 368 -6.35 19.87 -7.48
N GLN A 369 -5.05 19.61 -7.63
CA GLN A 369 -4.49 18.50 -8.41
C GLN A 369 -3.94 17.36 -7.56
N ARG A 370 -3.84 17.53 -6.23
CA ARG A 370 -3.18 16.59 -5.31
C ARG A 370 -3.80 15.19 -5.34
N VAL A 371 -5.13 15.11 -5.29
CA VAL A 371 -5.84 13.83 -5.26
C VAL A 371 -5.59 13.04 -6.55
N THR A 372 -5.77 13.68 -7.71
CA THR A 372 -5.57 13.04 -9.01
C THR A 372 -4.11 12.64 -9.23
N SER A 373 -3.16 13.50 -8.85
CA SER A 373 -1.73 13.20 -9.00
C SER A 373 -1.28 12.07 -8.06
N GLY A 374 -1.79 12.04 -6.82
CA GLY A 374 -1.56 10.93 -5.90
C GLY A 374 -2.14 9.62 -6.42
N ALA A 375 -3.33 9.64 -7.00
CA ALA A 375 -3.94 8.46 -7.62
C ALA A 375 -3.13 7.97 -8.83
N LEU A 376 -2.61 8.87 -9.68
CA LEU A 376 -1.73 8.51 -10.80
C LEU A 376 -0.41 7.87 -10.32
N LEU A 377 0.20 8.44 -9.27
CA LEU A 377 1.39 7.85 -8.66
C LEU A 377 1.11 6.41 -8.20
N LEU A 378 0.06 6.21 -7.41
CA LEU A 378 -0.31 4.90 -6.89
C LEU A 378 -0.69 3.91 -8.01
N LEU A 379 -1.39 4.38 -9.05
CA LEU A 379 -1.73 3.55 -10.20
C LEU A 379 -0.48 3.02 -10.89
N ILE A 380 0.48 3.89 -11.21
CA ILE A 380 1.73 3.51 -11.88
C ILE A 380 2.54 2.55 -11.01
N MET A 381 2.69 2.88 -9.72
CA MET A 381 3.43 2.06 -8.78
C MET A 381 2.83 0.65 -8.65
N ASN A 382 1.52 0.56 -8.41
CA ASN A 382 0.85 -0.72 -8.18
C ASN A 382 0.78 -1.57 -9.44
N LEU A 383 0.51 -0.95 -10.59
CA LEU A 383 0.48 -1.68 -11.87
C LEU A 383 1.85 -2.26 -12.23
N MET A 384 2.93 -1.49 -12.03
CA MET A 384 4.29 -1.99 -12.23
C MET A 384 4.66 -3.04 -11.17
N GLY A 385 4.48 -2.72 -9.88
CA GLY A 385 4.93 -3.57 -8.78
C GLY A 385 4.15 -4.86 -8.68
N MET A 386 2.86 -4.77 -8.44
CA MET A 386 1.99 -5.94 -8.26
C MET A 386 1.74 -6.66 -9.58
N GLY A 387 1.63 -5.92 -10.71
CA GLY A 387 1.37 -6.52 -12.02
C GLY A 387 2.59 -7.27 -12.56
N ILE A 388 3.77 -6.65 -12.57
CA ILE A 388 4.97 -7.22 -13.20
C ILE A 388 5.75 -8.09 -12.21
N GLY A 389 5.92 -7.67 -10.95
CA GLY A 389 6.86 -8.29 -10.02
C GLY A 389 6.67 -9.80 -9.85
N PRO A 390 5.52 -10.28 -9.34
CA PRO A 390 5.30 -11.71 -9.16
C PRO A 390 5.26 -12.50 -10.47
N ALA A 391 4.66 -11.95 -11.52
CA ALA A 391 4.61 -12.60 -12.84
C ALA A 391 6.03 -12.80 -13.40
N PHE A 392 6.91 -11.79 -13.28
CA PHE A 392 8.29 -11.87 -13.75
C PHE A 392 9.09 -12.95 -13.00
N VAL A 393 8.99 -13.01 -11.68
CA VAL A 393 9.71 -14.02 -10.88
C VAL A 393 9.21 -15.43 -11.20
N GLY A 394 7.88 -15.60 -11.30
CA GLY A 394 7.28 -16.89 -11.62
C GLY A 394 7.68 -17.42 -13.00
N GLU A 395 7.60 -16.58 -14.04
CA GLU A 395 7.97 -16.95 -15.40
C GLU A 395 9.47 -17.28 -15.53
N ILE A 396 10.35 -16.53 -14.86
CA ILE A 396 11.78 -16.84 -14.82
C ILE A 396 12.03 -18.16 -14.10
N SER A 397 11.32 -18.43 -12.99
CA SER A 397 11.45 -19.70 -12.26
C SER A 397 11.01 -20.88 -13.13
N ASP A 398 9.89 -20.80 -13.82
CA ASP A 398 9.39 -21.82 -14.74
C ASP A 398 10.38 -22.07 -15.90
N PHE A 399 10.88 -21.01 -16.52
CA PHE A 399 11.87 -21.09 -17.59
C PHE A 399 13.15 -21.83 -17.15
N LEU A 400 13.57 -21.60 -15.89
CA LEU A 400 14.80 -22.21 -15.35
C LEU A 400 14.55 -23.60 -14.77
N HIS A 401 13.32 -24.01 -14.53
CA HIS A 401 13.02 -25.26 -13.82
C HIS A 401 13.58 -26.50 -14.51
N ALA A 402 13.56 -26.53 -15.85
CA ALA A 402 14.11 -27.67 -16.62
C ALA A 402 15.62 -27.82 -16.46
N SER A 403 16.37 -26.71 -16.32
CA SER A 403 17.84 -26.72 -16.21
C SER A 403 18.34 -26.66 -14.76
N HIS A 404 17.54 -26.12 -13.86
CA HIS A 404 17.89 -25.89 -12.45
C HIS A 404 16.72 -26.27 -11.52
N PRO A 405 16.33 -27.56 -11.44
CA PRO A 405 15.11 -27.98 -10.73
C PRO A 405 15.15 -27.74 -9.22
N HIS A 406 16.35 -27.63 -8.61
CA HIS A 406 16.51 -27.46 -7.17
C HIS A 406 16.72 -26.02 -6.70
N ASN A 407 17.00 -25.08 -7.62
CA ASN A 407 17.31 -23.68 -7.28
C ASN A 407 16.75 -22.66 -8.31
N SER A 408 15.69 -23.02 -9.02
CA SER A 408 15.04 -22.16 -10.01
C SER A 408 14.53 -20.86 -9.41
N LEU A 409 13.90 -20.91 -8.22
CA LEU A 409 13.42 -19.74 -7.50
C LEU A 409 14.57 -18.88 -6.97
N GLN A 410 15.65 -19.48 -6.49
CA GLN A 410 16.85 -18.74 -6.07
C GLN A 410 17.38 -17.88 -7.21
N ILE A 411 17.52 -18.44 -8.41
CA ILE A 411 18.01 -17.72 -9.58
C ILE A 411 17.00 -16.69 -10.04
N ALA A 412 15.71 -17.02 -10.01
CA ALA A 412 14.62 -16.09 -10.35
C ALA A 412 14.60 -14.89 -9.39
N LEU A 413 14.83 -15.07 -8.09
CA LEU A 413 14.95 -13.98 -7.13
C LEU A 413 16.19 -13.12 -7.39
N TYR A 414 17.34 -13.73 -7.77
CA TYR A 414 18.51 -12.93 -8.19
C TYR A 414 18.25 -12.07 -9.40
N SER A 415 17.34 -12.45 -10.30
CA SER A 415 16.94 -11.63 -11.45
C SER A 415 16.28 -10.30 -11.08
N LEU A 416 15.90 -10.12 -9.81
CA LEU A 416 15.41 -8.83 -9.28
C LEU A 416 16.54 -7.84 -8.97
N VAL A 417 17.81 -8.28 -8.86
CA VAL A 417 18.96 -7.40 -8.58
C VAL A 417 19.11 -6.26 -9.59
N PRO A 418 18.99 -6.47 -10.91
CA PRO A 418 19.00 -5.37 -11.88
C PRO A 418 17.93 -4.30 -11.61
N PHE A 419 16.75 -4.68 -11.13
CA PHE A 419 15.70 -3.72 -10.80
C PHE A 419 16.06 -2.84 -9.59
N TYR A 420 16.80 -3.34 -8.59
CA TYR A 420 17.38 -2.50 -7.54
C TYR A 420 18.31 -1.44 -8.15
N VAL A 421 19.21 -1.84 -9.04
CA VAL A 421 20.16 -0.93 -9.69
C VAL A 421 19.42 0.12 -10.53
N ILE A 422 18.42 -0.30 -11.30
CA ILE A 422 17.58 0.59 -12.10
C ILE A 422 16.83 1.58 -11.19
N ALA A 423 16.22 1.12 -10.08
CA ALA A 423 15.52 1.98 -9.14
C ALA A 423 16.47 3.03 -8.53
N ILE A 424 17.65 2.60 -8.07
CA ILE A 424 18.69 3.50 -7.54
C ILE A 424 19.08 4.55 -8.61
N ALA A 425 19.33 4.13 -9.85
CA ALA A 425 19.69 5.03 -10.94
C ALA A 425 18.58 6.04 -11.25
N VAL A 426 17.31 5.62 -11.26
CA VAL A 426 16.15 6.50 -11.47
C VAL A 426 16.03 7.51 -10.33
N PHE A 427 16.18 7.10 -9.07
CA PHE A 427 16.16 8.04 -7.94
C PHE A 427 17.35 9.01 -7.95
N LEU A 428 18.55 8.57 -8.32
CA LEU A 428 19.69 9.47 -8.51
C LEU A 428 19.47 10.45 -9.67
N TRP A 429 18.78 10.02 -10.73
CA TRP A 429 18.37 10.92 -11.80
C TRP A 429 17.33 11.94 -11.31
N LEU A 430 16.33 11.50 -10.56
CA LEU A 430 15.37 12.39 -9.89
C LEU A 430 16.07 13.43 -9.02
N ALA A 431 17.09 13.05 -8.25
CA ALA A 431 17.86 13.99 -7.43
C ALA A 431 18.52 15.08 -8.27
N ARG A 432 19.05 14.73 -9.46
CA ARG A 432 19.62 15.71 -10.40
C ARG A 432 18.56 16.67 -10.97
N VAL A 433 17.36 16.14 -11.27
CA VAL A 433 16.23 16.97 -11.76
C VAL A 433 15.79 17.95 -10.68
N LEU A 434 15.55 17.47 -9.44
CA LEU A 434 15.16 18.31 -8.32
C LEU A 434 16.21 19.38 -7.99
N ARG A 435 17.50 19.08 -8.16
CA ARG A 435 18.58 20.05 -8.00
C ARG A 435 18.51 21.18 -9.04
N LYS A 436 18.28 20.82 -10.31
CA LYS A 436 18.14 21.81 -11.39
C LYS A 436 16.91 22.71 -11.18
N GLU A 437 15.79 22.11 -10.78
CA GLU A 437 14.56 22.85 -10.48
C GLU A 437 14.75 23.82 -9.29
N SER A 438 15.46 23.41 -8.23
CA SER A 438 15.78 24.30 -7.09
C SER A 438 16.66 25.47 -7.49
N LEU A 439 17.68 25.25 -8.31
CA LEU A 439 18.57 26.32 -8.81
C LEU A 439 17.82 27.33 -9.70
N ASN A 440 16.92 26.85 -10.56
CA ASN A 440 16.12 27.71 -11.44
C ASN A 440 15.10 28.56 -10.65
N ASN A 441 14.66 28.11 -9.48
CA ASN A 441 13.72 28.84 -8.63
C ASN A 441 14.40 29.74 -7.58
N GLY A 442 15.74 29.93 -7.64
CA GLY A 442 16.49 30.83 -6.78
C GLY A 442 16.60 30.39 -5.33
N VAL A 443 16.26 29.12 -5.02
CA VAL A 443 16.43 28.53 -3.70
C VAL A 443 17.85 27.97 -3.65
N SER A 444 18.69 28.53 -2.77
CA SER A 444 20.05 27.98 -2.52
C SER A 444 19.95 26.51 -2.07
N PRO A 445 20.91 25.67 -2.50
CA PRO A 445 20.92 24.23 -2.23
C PRO A 445 21.03 23.87 -0.76
#